data_9ae8be58c4469f796039c2566aabb094
#
_entry.id   9ae8be58c4469f796039c2566aabb094
#
_cell.length_a   1.000
_cell.length_b   1.000
_cell.length_c   1.000
_cell.angle_alpha   90.00
_cell.angle_beta   90.00
_cell.angle_gamma   90.00
#
_symmetry.space_group_name_H-M   'P 1'
#
loop_
_entity.id
_entity.type
_entity.pdbx_description
1 polymer ?
#
loop_
_entity_poly.entity_id
_entity_poly.type
_entity_poly.pdbx_seq_one_letter_code
_entity_poly.pdbx_strand_id
1 'polypeptide(L)'
;MPVVPRLLAALAIAVAVPMAGRAAEKPSPSPKNEQFDQVFQCWKASLRELADLRVRYRGGSAAERTTIQALWQQRVAEAGAMLQELISAARQAFAEAPNADPRVTDLLVGIVAEWNLRDDYEKATDLGNFLIAHGCKNQQVLEFAGIAAFAVAQFDTAETYLRRAQEGRKLSPTAQSALSQIGYCKEAWAREKKIRQAEAQADDLPRVLLKTSRGDIIVELFENEAPNTVANFLSLVEKGFYNELVLHRVLPGFMAQGGDPNGDGSGGPGYFIPAEFTRAEHRLHFRGSLAMARSEPPDSAGSQFYLMFVPKPSLDGKYTVFGRMIQGFDVLAKLERIDPSRPSRIAPDKILEAKVLRKRPHEYEVKKAG
;
A
#
# COMPACT_ATOMS: atom_id res chain seq x y z
N MET A 1 14.47 19.10 -3.39
CA MET A 1 13.19 19.29 -2.69
C MET A 1 12.68 17.95 -2.25
N PRO A 2 12.28 17.78 -0.99
CA PRO A 2 11.46 16.64 -0.64
C PRO A 2 10.21 16.68 -1.51
N VAL A 3 9.83 15.52 -2.03
CA VAL A 3 8.66 15.35 -2.91
C VAL A 3 7.42 15.81 -2.13
N VAL A 4 6.56 16.64 -2.75
CA VAL A 4 5.19 16.81 -2.25
C VAL A 4 4.65 15.40 -2.04
N PRO A 5 4.04 15.07 -0.90
CA PRO A 5 3.31 13.83 -0.81
C PRO A 5 2.44 13.73 -2.05
N ARG A 6 2.63 12.71 -2.86
CA ARG A 6 1.97 12.55 -4.17
C ARG A 6 0.45 12.70 -4.06
N LEU A 7 -0.11 12.40 -2.87
CA LEU A 7 -1.53 12.62 -2.55
C LEU A 7 -1.94 14.09 -2.72
N LEU A 8 -1.16 15.02 -2.17
CA LEU A 8 -1.45 16.46 -2.31
C LEU A 8 -1.27 16.93 -3.75
N ALA A 9 -0.30 16.36 -4.48
CA ALA A 9 -0.04 16.73 -5.89
C ALA A 9 -1.10 16.16 -6.83
N ALA A 10 -1.53 14.90 -6.64
CA ALA A 10 -2.52 14.24 -7.49
C ALA A 10 -3.93 14.82 -7.27
N LEU A 11 -4.31 15.11 -6.02
CA LEU A 11 -5.57 15.77 -5.71
C LEU A 11 -5.59 17.24 -6.14
N ALA A 12 -4.44 17.93 -6.14
CA ALA A 12 -4.32 19.26 -6.73
C ALA A 12 -4.59 19.23 -8.24
N ILE A 13 -4.15 18.19 -8.95
CA ILE A 13 -4.40 17.99 -10.38
C ILE A 13 -5.88 17.63 -10.63
N ALA A 14 -6.46 16.73 -9.81
CA ALA A 14 -7.86 16.33 -9.94
C ALA A 14 -8.84 17.49 -9.70
N VAL A 15 -8.47 18.43 -8.82
CA VAL A 15 -9.28 19.64 -8.53
C VAL A 15 -9.00 20.78 -9.52
N ALA A 16 -7.83 20.78 -10.19
CA ALA A 16 -7.41 21.81 -11.13
C ALA A 16 -7.83 21.53 -12.59
N VAL A 17 -8.34 20.33 -12.90
CA VAL A 17 -8.87 20.04 -14.26
C VAL A 17 -10.21 20.75 -14.41
N PRO A 18 -10.31 21.83 -15.23
CA PRO A 18 -11.59 22.37 -15.58
C PRO A 18 -12.34 21.29 -16.36
N MET A 19 -13.52 20.91 -15.93
CA MET A 19 -14.43 20.08 -16.71
C MET A 19 -14.70 20.77 -18.05
N ALA A 20 -13.89 20.48 -19.05
CA ALA A 20 -14.14 20.91 -20.41
C ALA A 20 -15.40 20.17 -20.89
N GLY A 21 -16.54 20.86 -20.89
CA GLY A 21 -17.71 20.37 -21.58
C GLY A 21 -19.08 20.46 -20.89
N ARG A 22 -19.21 21.13 -19.73
CA ARG A 22 -20.54 21.53 -19.25
C ARG A 22 -20.51 22.98 -18.78
N ALA A 23 -21.30 23.84 -19.40
CA ALA A 23 -21.62 25.15 -18.85
C ALA A 23 -22.20 24.95 -17.45
N ALA A 24 -21.43 25.29 -16.43
CA ALA A 24 -21.85 25.14 -15.05
C ALA A 24 -22.86 26.23 -14.74
N GLU A 25 -24.13 25.88 -14.63
CA GLU A 25 -25.03 26.62 -13.74
C GLU A 25 -24.35 26.69 -12.37
N LYS A 26 -24.18 27.89 -11.82
CA LYS A 26 -23.69 28.08 -10.46
C LYS A 26 -24.64 27.34 -9.53
N PRO A 27 -24.21 26.26 -8.84
CA PRO A 27 -25.09 25.62 -7.88
C PRO A 27 -25.40 26.63 -6.78
N SER A 28 -26.69 26.80 -6.46
CA SER A 28 -27.11 27.55 -5.29
C SER A 28 -26.43 26.96 -4.06
N PRO A 29 -25.86 27.78 -3.15
CA PRO A 29 -25.21 27.26 -1.94
C PRO A 29 -26.27 26.53 -1.13
N SER A 30 -26.10 25.21 -0.99
CA SER A 30 -26.91 24.45 -0.04
C SER A 30 -26.38 24.73 1.37
N PRO A 31 -27.22 25.15 2.33
CA PRO A 31 -26.80 25.38 3.72
C PRO A 31 -26.11 24.18 4.36
N LYS A 32 -26.32 23.01 3.81
CA LYS A 32 -25.78 21.74 4.30
C LYS A 32 -24.31 21.49 3.94
N ASN A 33 -23.70 22.30 3.08
CA ASN A 33 -22.32 22.14 2.63
C ASN A 33 -21.37 23.24 3.15
N GLU A 34 -21.82 24.12 4.05
CA GLU A 34 -20.99 25.24 4.51
C GLU A 34 -19.64 24.82 5.09
N GLN A 35 -19.63 23.77 5.92
CA GLN A 35 -18.40 23.23 6.49
C GLN A 35 -17.47 22.67 5.40
N PHE A 36 -18.02 21.91 4.45
CA PHE A 36 -17.26 21.42 3.31
C PHE A 36 -16.67 22.56 2.50
N ASP A 37 -17.46 23.57 2.15
CA ASP A 37 -17.02 24.72 1.36
C ASP A 37 -15.91 25.50 2.06
N GLN A 38 -16.03 25.73 3.36
CA GLN A 38 -15.04 26.43 4.16
C GLN A 38 -13.70 25.67 4.17
N VAL A 39 -13.70 24.38 4.52
CA VAL A 39 -12.50 23.56 4.57
C VAL A 39 -11.89 23.39 3.17
N PHE A 40 -12.72 23.23 2.14
CA PHE A 40 -12.29 23.12 0.74
C PHE A 40 -11.54 24.38 0.27
N GLN A 41 -12.01 25.58 0.61
CA GLN A 41 -11.32 26.82 0.25
C GLN A 41 -10.00 26.96 1.02
N CYS A 42 -9.96 26.64 2.30
CA CYS A 42 -8.72 26.63 3.10
C CYS A 42 -7.69 25.67 2.50
N TRP A 43 -8.11 24.46 2.18
CA TRP A 43 -7.25 23.47 1.55
C TRP A 43 -6.71 23.91 0.19
N LYS A 44 -7.55 24.52 -0.66
CA LYS A 44 -7.10 25.10 -1.94
C LYS A 44 -6.09 26.22 -1.76
N ALA A 45 -6.27 27.08 -0.73
CA ALA A 45 -5.31 28.13 -0.41
C ALA A 45 -3.96 27.53 -0.01
N SER A 46 -3.94 26.52 0.85
CA SER A 46 -2.72 25.80 1.27
C SER A 46 -1.98 25.17 0.06
N LEU A 47 -2.70 24.61 -0.91
CA LEU A 47 -2.08 24.08 -2.15
C LEU A 47 -1.43 25.18 -3.00
N ARG A 48 -2.04 26.40 -3.06
CA ARG A 48 -1.44 27.55 -3.77
C ARG A 48 -0.16 28.00 -3.07
N GLU A 49 -0.16 28.10 -1.74
CA GLU A 49 1.06 28.43 -0.97
C GLU A 49 2.20 27.42 -1.25
N LEU A 50 1.88 26.13 -1.28
CA LEU A 50 2.86 25.10 -1.65
C LEU A 50 3.38 25.27 -3.08
N ALA A 51 2.51 25.64 -4.04
CA ALA A 51 2.93 25.90 -5.41
C ALA A 51 3.88 27.13 -5.47
N ASP A 52 3.59 28.20 -4.74
CA ASP A 52 4.43 29.40 -4.67
C ASP A 52 5.79 29.11 -4.01
N LEU A 53 5.82 28.36 -2.91
CA LEU A 53 7.06 27.90 -2.29
C LEU A 53 7.92 27.09 -3.24
N ARG A 54 7.32 26.25 -4.10
CA ARG A 54 8.03 25.49 -5.11
C ARG A 54 8.69 26.39 -6.18
N VAL A 55 7.99 27.44 -6.61
CA VAL A 55 8.54 28.43 -7.55
C VAL A 55 9.72 29.17 -6.92
N ARG A 56 9.55 29.70 -5.71
CA ARG A 56 10.60 30.40 -4.95
C ARG A 56 11.82 29.53 -4.70
N TYR A 57 11.67 28.27 -4.37
CA TYR A 57 12.78 27.34 -4.19
C TYR A 57 13.63 27.18 -5.45
N ARG A 58 13.00 27.15 -6.63
CA ARG A 58 13.74 27.02 -7.91
C ARG A 58 14.61 28.23 -8.22
N GLY A 59 14.11 29.41 -7.90
CA GLY A 59 14.83 30.69 -8.18
C GLY A 59 15.73 31.17 -7.03
N GLY A 60 15.66 30.57 -5.84
CA GLY A 60 16.33 31.05 -4.65
C GLY A 60 17.81 30.69 -4.54
N SER A 61 18.56 31.47 -3.76
CA SER A 61 19.95 31.20 -3.32
C SER A 61 20.02 29.96 -2.41
N ALA A 62 21.21 29.46 -2.08
CA ALA A 62 21.40 28.30 -1.21
C ALA A 62 20.79 28.51 0.19
N ALA A 63 20.97 29.72 0.80
CA ALA A 63 20.43 30.07 2.10
C ALA A 63 18.88 30.10 2.08
N GLU A 64 18.31 30.74 1.06
CA GLU A 64 16.85 30.79 0.87
C GLU A 64 16.25 29.38 0.67
N ARG A 65 16.92 28.50 -0.07
CA ARG A 65 16.47 27.12 -0.27
C ARG A 65 16.35 26.34 1.04
N THR A 66 17.29 26.54 1.98
CA THR A 66 17.24 25.88 3.29
C THR A 66 16.01 26.34 4.08
N THR A 67 15.76 27.65 4.13
CA THR A 67 14.60 28.23 4.81
C THR A 67 13.29 27.78 4.16
N ILE A 68 13.21 27.79 2.84
CA ILE A 68 12.03 27.36 2.09
C ILE A 68 11.77 25.85 2.31
N GLN A 69 12.81 25.04 2.45
CA GLN A 69 12.67 23.61 2.69
C GLN A 69 12.02 23.31 4.04
N ALA A 70 12.41 24.03 5.11
CA ALA A 70 11.79 23.89 6.42
C ALA A 70 10.31 24.31 6.40
N LEU A 71 10.03 25.48 5.82
CA LEU A 71 8.66 25.98 5.65
C LEU A 71 7.81 25.04 4.79
N TRP A 72 8.39 24.46 3.74
CA TRP A 72 7.73 23.47 2.90
C TRP A 72 7.28 22.24 3.71
N GLN A 73 8.14 21.68 4.55
CA GLN A 73 7.80 20.51 5.37
C GLN A 73 6.63 20.83 6.31
N GLN A 74 6.66 21.99 6.95
CA GLN A 74 5.58 22.44 7.80
C GLN A 74 4.26 22.57 7.02
N ARG A 75 4.26 23.27 5.88
CA ARG A 75 3.05 23.48 5.05
C ARG A 75 2.50 22.19 4.45
N VAL A 76 3.36 21.22 4.13
CA VAL A 76 2.94 19.89 3.70
C VAL A 76 2.20 19.15 4.81
N ALA A 77 2.69 19.23 6.05
CA ALA A 77 2.01 18.60 7.19
C ALA A 77 0.65 19.25 7.46
N GLU A 78 0.57 20.57 7.44
CA GLU A 78 -0.67 21.35 7.60
C GLU A 78 -1.69 21.01 6.50
N ALA A 79 -1.25 20.98 5.23
CA ALA A 79 -2.12 20.61 4.10
C ALA A 79 -2.61 19.15 4.20
N GLY A 80 -1.79 18.26 4.75
CA GLY A 80 -2.18 16.88 5.03
C GLY A 80 -3.27 16.77 6.09
N ALA A 81 -3.18 17.55 7.17
CA ALA A 81 -4.21 17.62 8.21
C ALA A 81 -5.52 18.20 7.66
N MET A 82 -5.44 19.32 6.91
CA MET A 82 -6.62 19.90 6.23
C MET A 82 -7.29 18.93 5.26
N LEU A 83 -6.53 18.06 4.59
CA LEU A 83 -7.09 17.04 3.71
C LEU A 83 -7.93 16.02 4.50
N GLN A 84 -7.51 15.62 5.69
CA GLN A 84 -8.30 14.71 6.54
C GLN A 84 -9.61 15.36 7.00
N GLU A 85 -9.55 16.64 7.37
CA GLU A 85 -10.75 17.42 7.70
C GLU A 85 -11.69 17.56 6.50
N LEU A 86 -11.12 17.81 5.31
CA LEU A 86 -11.89 17.90 4.05
C LEU A 86 -12.59 16.59 3.71
N ILE A 87 -11.90 15.44 3.86
CA ILE A 87 -12.49 14.11 3.65
C ILE A 87 -13.64 13.89 4.62
N SER A 88 -13.47 14.25 5.90
CA SER A 88 -14.51 14.12 6.91
C SER A 88 -15.73 14.98 6.60
N ALA A 89 -15.52 16.25 6.27
CA ALA A 89 -16.61 17.17 5.89
C ALA A 89 -17.33 16.71 4.60
N ALA A 90 -16.56 16.23 3.61
CA ALA A 90 -17.14 15.69 2.38
C ALA A 90 -17.96 14.41 2.63
N ARG A 91 -17.50 13.49 3.49
CA ARG A 91 -18.27 12.28 3.88
C ARG A 91 -19.58 12.67 4.56
N GLN A 92 -19.54 13.65 5.47
CA GLN A 92 -20.76 14.13 6.14
C GLN A 92 -21.73 14.74 5.13
N ALA A 93 -21.27 15.67 4.29
CA ALA A 93 -22.10 16.30 3.26
C ALA A 93 -22.70 15.27 2.28
N PHE A 94 -21.92 14.24 1.92
CA PHE A 94 -22.41 13.15 1.07
C PHE A 94 -23.45 12.28 1.77
N ALA A 95 -23.27 11.96 3.05
CA ALA A 95 -24.23 11.16 3.82
C ALA A 95 -25.58 11.88 3.98
N GLU A 96 -25.55 13.21 4.21
CA GLU A 96 -26.75 14.03 4.38
C GLU A 96 -27.52 14.24 3.07
N ALA A 97 -26.82 14.39 1.95
CA ALA A 97 -27.42 14.64 0.63
C ALA A 97 -26.61 13.95 -0.49
N PRO A 98 -26.74 12.61 -0.66
CA PRO A 98 -25.98 11.87 -1.64
C PRO A 98 -26.14 12.41 -3.07
N ASN A 99 -25.00 12.63 -3.75
CA ASN A 99 -24.93 13.15 -5.13
C ASN A 99 -25.50 14.56 -5.34
N ALA A 100 -25.87 15.30 -4.31
CA ALA A 100 -26.43 16.65 -4.45
C ALA A 100 -25.35 17.66 -4.91
N ASP A 101 -24.12 17.51 -4.45
CA ASP A 101 -22.98 18.34 -4.87
C ASP A 101 -21.97 17.48 -5.64
N PRO A 102 -21.80 17.71 -6.97
CA PRO A 102 -20.82 16.99 -7.77
C PRO A 102 -19.38 17.15 -7.26
N ARG A 103 -19.02 18.30 -6.66
CA ARG A 103 -17.67 18.55 -6.12
C ARG A 103 -17.35 17.59 -4.99
N VAL A 104 -18.32 17.34 -4.09
CA VAL A 104 -18.21 16.38 -2.98
C VAL A 104 -18.07 14.96 -3.53
N THR A 105 -18.94 14.59 -4.48
CA THR A 105 -18.92 13.26 -5.10
C THR A 105 -17.59 12.98 -5.80
N ASP A 106 -17.15 13.89 -6.66
CA ASP A 106 -15.94 13.75 -7.47
C ASP A 106 -14.68 13.76 -6.60
N LEU A 107 -14.65 14.58 -5.55
CA LEU A 107 -13.57 14.57 -4.57
C LEU A 107 -13.45 13.19 -3.89
N LEU A 108 -14.54 12.66 -3.34
CA LEU A 108 -14.51 11.38 -2.61
C LEU A 108 -14.15 10.20 -3.53
N VAL A 109 -14.71 10.15 -4.74
CA VAL A 109 -14.36 9.12 -5.73
C VAL A 109 -12.90 9.26 -6.16
N GLY A 110 -12.40 10.48 -6.38
CA GLY A 110 -10.99 10.75 -6.68
C GLY A 110 -10.05 10.30 -5.55
N ILE A 111 -10.46 10.44 -4.30
CA ILE A 111 -9.70 9.96 -3.14
C ILE A 111 -9.63 8.43 -3.12
N VAL A 112 -10.74 7.72 -3.40
CA VAL A 112 -10.71 6.24 -3.51
C VAL A 112 -9.73 5.80 -4.60
N ALA A 113 -9.75 6.47 -5.76
CA ALA A 113 -8.82 6.18 -6.86
C ALA A 113 -7.36 6.42 -6.45
N GLU A 114 -7.07 7.54 -5.79
CA GLU A 114 -5.71 7.88 -5.35
C GLU A 114 -5.20 6.92 -4.27
N TRP A 115 -6.04 6.49 -3.33
CA TRP A 115 -5.65 5.48 -2.36
C TRP A 115 -5.37 4.13 -2.99
N ASN A 116 -6.09 3.72 -4.05
CA ASN A 116 -5.72 2.52 -4.84
C ASN A 116 -4.34 2.67 -5.49
N LEU A 117 -4.04 3.83 -6.09
CA LEU A 117 -2.73 4.08 -6.72
C LEU A 117 -1.55 4.07 -5.72
N ARG A 118 -1.87 4.26 -4.43
CA ARG A 118 -0.89 4.24 -3.34
C ARG A 118 -0.85 2.95 -2.55
N ASP A 119 -1.65 1.97 -2.94
CA ASP A 119 -1.78 0.71 -2.20
C ASP A 119 -2.36 0.88 -0.76
N ASP A 120 -3.08 2.00 -0.50
CA ASP A 120 -3.83 2.24 0.75
C ASP A 120 -5.24 1.62 0.64
N TYR A 121 -5.25 0.32 0.42
CA TYR A 121 -6.46 -0.41 0.05
C TYR A 121 -7.48 -0.51 1.18
N GLU A 122 -7.05 -0.49 2.44
CA GLU A 122 -7.94 -0.48 3.59
C GLU A 122 -8.82 0.77 3.59
N LYS A 123 -8.21 1.95 3.40
CA LYS A 123 -8.96 3.22 3.32
C LYS A 123 -9.79 3.31 2.05
N ALA A 124 -9.24 2.86 0.92
CA ALA A 124 -9.98 2.82 -0.35
C ALA A 124 -11.23 1.96 -0.26
N THR A 125 -11.14 0.80 0.42
CA THR A 125 -12.28 -0.10 0.66
C THR A 125 -13.32 0.55 1.57
N ASP A 126 -12.90 1.15 2.69
CA ASP A 126 -13.82 1.82 3.62
C ASP A 126 -14.61 2.94 2.93
N LEU A 127 -13.94 3.86 2.26
CA LEU A 127 -14.58 4.98 1.59
C LEU A 127 -15.41 4.52 0.39
N GLY A 128 -14.93 3.54 -0.38
CA GLY A 128 -15.66 2.97 -1.51
C GLY A 128 -16.97 2.30 -1.07
N ASN A 129 -16.92 1.49 -0.02
CA ASN A 129 -18.09 0.86 0.59
C ASN A 129 -19.09 1.91 1.10
N PHE A 130 -18.59 2.96 1.77
CA PHE A 130 -19.40 4.07 2.22
C PHE A 130 -20.15 4.73 1.05
N LEU A 131 -19.47 5.09 -0.01
CA LEU A 131 -20.06 5.75 -1.19
C LEU A 131 -21.12 4.89 -1.87
N ILE A 132 -20.84 3.59 -2.03
CA ILE A 132 -21.76 2.64 -2.67
C ILE A 132 -23.00 2.43 -1.79
N ALA A 133 -22.82 2.28 -0.48
CA ALA A 133 -23.93 2.12 0.48
C ALA A 133 -24.88 3.34 0.50
N HIS A 134 -24.35 4.56 0.26
CA HIS A 134 -25.14 5.79 0.17
C HIS A 134 -25.62 6.10 -1.27
N GLY A 135 -25.55 5.15 -2.19
CA GLY A 135 -26.11 5.30 -3.53
C GLY A 135 -25.32 6.24 -4.45
N CYS A 136 -24.00 6.27 -4.35
CA CYS A 136 -23.15 7.05 -5.26
C CYS A 136 -23.47 6.73 -6.73
N LYS A 137 -23.77 7.76 -7.53
CA LYS A 137 -24.12 7.63 -8.95
C LYS A 137 -22.89 7.58 -9.87
N ASN A 138 -21.71 7.98 -9.38
CA ASN A 138 -20.48 7.88 -10.17
C ASN A 138 -20.03 6.42 -10.26
N GLN A 139 -20.25 5.80 -11.43
CA GLN A 139 -19.97 4.37 -11.66
C GLN A 139 -18.50 3.98 -11.52
N GLN A 140 -17.56 4.93 -11.54
CA GLN A 140 -16.15 4.64 -11.35
C GLN A 140 -15.85 4.10 -9.94
N VAL A 141 -16.65 4.49 -8.95
CA VAL A 141 -16.48 4.02 -7.56
C VAL A 141 -16.57 2.50 -7.45
N LEU A 142 -17.42 1.85 -8.26
CA LEU A 142 -17.57 0.39 -8.27
C LEU A 142 -16.27 -0.31 -8.64
N GLU A 143 -15.58 0.20 -9.66
CA GLU A 143 -14.31 -0.38 -10.08
C GLU A 143 -13.21 -0.15 -9.04
N PHE A 144 -13.07 1.08 -8.55
CA PHE A 144 -12.05 1.40 -7.55
C PHE A 144 -12.27 0.66 -6.23
N ALA A 145 -13.51 0.62 -5.74
CA ALA A 145 -13.86 -0.13 -4.54
C ALA A 145 -13.69 -1.65 -4.74
N GLY A 146 -13.98 -2.15 -5.93
CA GLY A 146 -13.79 -3.56 -6.27
C GLY A 146 -12.32 -3.97 -6.30
N ILE A 147 -11.42 -3.14 -6.87
CA ILE A 147 -9.97 -3.36 -6.83
C ILE A 147 -9.46 -3.35 -5.39
N ALA A 148 -9.87 -2.36 -4.58
CA ALA A 148 -9.47 -2.26 -3.19
C ALA A 148 -9.96 -3.47 -2.36
N ALA A 149 -11.22 -3.86 -2.51
CA ALA A 149 -11.79 -5.02 -1.84
C ALA A 149 -11.06 -6.32 -2.22
N PHE A 150 -10.67 -6.49 -3.50
CA PHE A 150 -9.84 -7.62 -3.93
C PHE A 150 -8.49 -7.62 -3.20
N ALA A 151 -7.83 -6.46 -3.12
CA ALA A 151 -6.54 -6.36 -2.46
C ALA A 151 -6.60 -6.78 -0.98
N VAL A 152 -7.64 -6.36 -0.25
CA VAL A 152 -7.82 -6.69 1.18
C VAL A 152 -8.55 -8.03 1.43
N ALA A 153 -8.63 -8.89 0.42
CA ALA A 153 -9.24 -10.22 0.49
C ALA A 153 -10.75 -10.25 0.83
N GLN A 154 -11.48 -9.15 0.53
CA GLN A 154 -12.93 -9.10 0.54
C GLN A 154 -13.49 -9.56 -0.82
N PHE A 155 -13.22 -10.80 -1.21
CA PHE A 155 -13.43 -11.29 -2.58
C PHE A 155 -14.89 -11.31 -3.02
N ASP A 156 -15.85 -11.56 -2.11
CA ASP A 156 -17.28 -11.52 -2.45
C ASP A 156 -17.74 -10.10 -2.80
N THR A 157 -17.30 -9.13 -2.01
CA THR A 157 -17.54 -7.70 -2.25
C THR A 157 -16.88 -7.26 -3.57
N ALA A 158 -15.62 -7.66 -3.76
CA ALA A 158 -14.86 -7.35 -4.98
C ALA A 158 -15.58 -7.88 -6.23
N GLU A 159 -16.04 -9.14 -6.20
CA GLU A 159 -16.78 -9.73 -7.32
C GLU A 159 -18.05 -8.95 -7.63
N THR A 160 -18.85 -8.66 -6.60
CA THR A 160 -20.09 -7.91 -6.75
C THR A 160 -19.85 -6.55 -7.39
N TYR A 161 -18.86 -5.81 -6.91
CA TYR A 161 -18.59 -4.46 -7.41
C TYR A 161 -18.00 -4.48 -8.83
N LEU A 162 -17.06 -5.37 -9.11
CA LEU A 162 -16.42 -5.46 -10.42
C LEU A 162 -17.39 -5.96 -11.51
N ARG A 163 -18.28 -6.91 -11.20
CA ARG A 163 -19.32 -7.35 -12.14
C ARG A 163 -20.29 -6.22 -12.48
N ARG A 164 -20.76 -5.50 -11.47
CA ARG A 164 -21.63 -4.32 -11.67
C ARG A 164 -20.91 -3.22 -12.47
N ALA A 165 -19.62 -2.99 -12.21
CA ALA A 165 -18.85 -2.02 -12.98
C ALA A 165 -18.71 -2.44 -14.46
N GLN A 166 -18.59 -3.74 -14.73
CA GLN A 166 -18.48 -4.31 -16.07
C GLN A 166 -19.76 -4.14 -16.91
N GLU A 167 -20.94 -4.15 -16.29
CA GLU A 167 -22.22 -3.92 -16.97
C GLU A 167 -22.30 -2.54 -17.62
N GLY A 168 -21.70 -1.52 -17.01
CA GLY A 168 -21.77 -0.14 -17.46
C GLY A 168 -20.60 0.32 -18.35
N ARG A 169 -19.46 -0.38 -18.31
CA ARG A 169 -18.26 0.04 -19.05
C ARG A 169 -17.20 -1.06 -19.13
N LYS A 170 -16.23 -0.86 -20.03
CA LYS A 170 -15.03 -1.71 -20.07
C LYS A 170 -14.17 -1.46 -18.81
N LEU A 171 -13.84 -2.52 -18.09
CA LEU A 171 -12.95 -2.45 -16.93
C LEU A 171 -11.49 -2.13 -17.33
N SER A 172 -10.76 -1.52 -16.42
CA SER A 172 -9.30 -1.38 -16.54
C SER A 172 -8.60 -2.75 -16.52
N PRO A 173 -7.36 -2.85 -17.04
CA PRO A 173 -6.58 -4.10 -16.97
C PRO A 173 -6.44 -4.65 -15.54
N THR A 174 -6.26 -3.77 -14.55
CA THR A 174 -6.18 -4.16 -13.13
C THR A 174 -7.47 -4.78 -12.64
N ALA A 175 -8.62 -4.16 -12.92
CA ALA A 175 -9.93 -4.67 -12.54
C ALA A 175 -10.27 -5.99 -13.25
N GLN A 176 -9.92 -6.11 -14.54
CA GLN A 176 -10.09 -7.37 -15.30
C GLN A 176 -9.24 -8.50 -14.72
N SER A 177 -7.97 -8.20 -14.40
CA SER A 177 -7.07 -9.17 -13.77
C SER A 177 -7.60 -9.61 -12.40
N ALA A 178 -8.07 -8.68 -11.56
CA ALA A 178 -8.67 -9.00 -10.27
C ALA A 178 -9.89 -9.92 -10.46
N LEU A 179 -10.84 -9.53 -11.34
CA LEU A 179 -12.05 -10.29 -11.57
C LEU A 179 -11.78 -11.72 -12.09
N SER A 180 -10.78 -11.90 -12.96
CA SER A 180 -10.41 -13.23 -13.49
C SER A 180 -9.81 -14.17 -12.43
N GLN A 181 -9.24 -13.63 -11.35
CA GLN A 181 -8.57 -14.38 -10.29
C GLN A 181 -9.47 -14.64 -9.07
N ILE A 182 -10.64 -13.99 -8.97
CA ILE A 182 -11.50 -14.05 -7.78
C ILE A 182 -11.90 -15.47 -7.40
N GLY A 183 -12.27 -16.33 -8.36
CA GLY A 183 -12.67 -17.71 -8.07
C GLY A 183 -11.58 -18.48 -7.32
N TYR A 184 -10.36 -18.48 -7.86
CA TYR A 184 -9.21 -19.09 -7.22
C TYR A 184 -8.93 -18.47 -5.84
N CYS A 185 -8.93 -17.12 -5.76
CA CYS A 185 -8.63 -16.42 -4.52
C CYS A 185 -9.66 -16.71 -3.41
N LYS A 186 -10.94 -16.88 -3.72
CA LYS A 186 -11.99 -17.27 -2.75
C LYS A 186 -11.70 -18.63 -2.12
N GLU A 187 -11.41 -19.63 -2.93
CA GLU A 187 -11.10 -20.98 -2.46
C GLU A 187 -9.82 -21.00 -1.62
N ALA A 188 -8.78 -20.35 -2.12
CA ALA A 188 -7.50 -20.21 -1.43
C ALA A 188 -7.66 -19.49 -0.09
N TRP A 189 -8.43 -18.39 -0.06
CA TRP A 189 -8.68 -17.62 1.15
C TRP A 189 -9.53 -18.36 2.19
N ALA A 190 -10.46 -19.18 1.75
CA ALA A 190 -11.24 -20.01 2.66
C ALA A 190 -10.36 -21.00 3.45
N ARG A 191 -9.34 -21.58 2.79
CA ARG A 191 -8.31 -22.40 3.45
C ARG A 191 -7.42 -21.56 4.37
N GLU A 192 -6.92 -20.44 3.87
CA GLU A 192 -6.06 -19.52 4.62
C GLU A 192 -6.72 -19.02 5.90
N LYS A 193 -8.02 -18.66 5.87
CA LYS A 193 -8.77 -18.25 7.06
C LYS A 193 -8.80 -19.31 8.17
N LYS A 194 -8.96 -20.59 7.80
CA LYS A 194 -8.96 -21.70 8.77
C LYS A 194 -7.59 -21.83 9.44
N ILE A 195 -6.51 -21.72 8.65
CA ILE A 195 -5.16 -21.77 9.18
C ILE A 195 -4.93 -20.59 10.13
N ARG A 196 -5.28 -19.34 9.72
CA ARG A 196 -5.15 -18.14 10.55
C ARG A 196 -5.95 -18.22 11.87
N GLN A 197 -7.11 -18.87 11.85
CA GLN A 197 -7.88 -19.10 13.07
C GLN A 197 -7.16 -20.04 14.04
N ALA A 198 -6.59 -21.14 13.55
CA ALA A 198 -5.81 -22.05 14.36
C ALA A 198 -4.54 -21.40 14.92
N GLU A 199 -3.82 -20.64 14.09
CA GLU A 199 -2.64 -19.87 14.49
C GLU A 199 -2.96 -18.82 15.56
N ALA A 200 -4.09 -18.11 15.41
CA ALA A 200 -4.54 -17.13 16.40
C ALA A 200 -4.92 -17.76 17.75
N GLN A 201 -5.42 -19.01 17.76
CA GLN A 201 -5.71 -19.75 18.99
C GLN A 201 -4.43 -20.26 19.66
N ALA A 202 -3.45 -20.73 18.87
CA ALA A 202 -2.16 -21.17 19.37
C ALA A 202 -1.30 -20.03 19.88
N ASP A 203 -1.36 -18.87 19.20
CA ASP A 203 -0.60 -17.63 19.45
C ASP A 203 0.88 -17.88 19.81
N ASP A 204 1.55 -18.77 19.09
CA ASP A 204 2.92 -19.19 19.37
C ASP A 204 3.92 -18.90 18.23
N LEU A 205 3.44 -18.48 17.06
CA LEU A 205 4.31 -18.20 15.92
C LEU A 205 5.31 -17.08 16.20
N PRO A 206 6.55 -17.19 15.69
CA PRO A 206 7.56 -16.16 15.84
C PRO A 206 7.10 -14.82 15.24
N ARG A 207 7.54 -13.72 15.86
CA ARG A 207 7.23 -12.35 15.43
C ARG A 207 8.48 -11.50 15.32
N VAL A 208 8.54 -10.68 14.29
CA VAL A 208 9.64 -9.76 14.04
C VAL A 208 9.07 -8.36 13.79
N LEU A 209 9.69 -7.35 14.42
CA LEU A 209 9.51 -5.94 14.13
C LEU A 209 10.49 -5.54 13.03
N LEU A 210 9.99 -4.94 11.97
CA LEU A 210 10.74 -4.19 10.97
C LEU A 210 10.45 -2.70 11.16
N LYS A 211 11.36 -1.99 11.80
CA LYS A 211 11.27 -0.55 11.98
C LYS A 211 11.77 0.12 10.71
N THR A 212 10.87 0.71 9.94
CA THR A 212 11.21 1.35 8.67
C THR A 212 11.28 2.88 8.79
N SER A 213 11.85 3.54 7.79
CA SER A 213 11.83 5.01 7.68
C SER A 213 10.41 5.61 7.53
N ARG A 214 9.38 4.76 7.35
CA ARG A 214 7.97 5.17 7.18
C ARG A 214 7.04 4.70 8.29
N GLY A 215 7.56 3.96 9.26
CA GLY A 215 6.82 3.41 10.39
C GLY A 215 7.14 1.94 10.62
N ASP A 216 6.51 1.38 11.63
CA ASP A 216 6.78 0.04 12.11
C ASP A 216 5.87 -0.98 11.42
N ILE A 217 6.46 -2.10 11.01
CA ILE A 217 5.77 -3.27 10.46
C ILE A 217 6.03 -4.45 11.40
N ILE A 218 4.99 -5.14 11.84
CA ILE A 218 5.16 -6.40 12.57
C ILE A 218 4.75 -7.55 11.67
N VAL A 219 5.66 -8.51 11.51
CA VAL A 219 5.43 -9.74 10.77
C VAL A 219 5.38 -10.94 11.70
N GLU A 220 4.50 -11.88 11.41
CA GLU A 220 4.39 -13.19 12.03
C GLU A 220 4.86 -14.24 11.04
N LEU A 221 5.69 -15.20 11.49
CA LEU A 221 6.43 -16.10 10.63
C LEU A 221 5.81 -17.50 10.64
N PHE A 222 5.68 -18.12 9.46
CA PHE A 222 5.06 -19.42 9.25
C PHE A 222 6.07 -20.56 9.43
N GLU A 223 6.47 -20.77 10.68
CA GLU A 223 7.50 -21.76 11.02
C GLU A 223 7.08 -23.20 10.69
N ASN A 224 5.79 -23.50 10.73
CA ASN A 224 5.30 -24.84 10.42
C ASN A 224 5.46 -25.17 8.92
N GLU A 225 5.21 -24.22 8.05
CA GLU A 225 5.24 -24.40 6.60
C GLU A 225 6.58 -24.11 5.95
N ALA A 226 7.37 -23.19 6.56
CA ALA A 226 8.68 -22.79 6.05
C ALA A 226 9.76 -22.73 7.16
N PRO A 227 10.01 -23.84 7.89
CA PRO A 227 10.87 -23.84 9.08
C PRO A 227 12.30 -23.40 8.80
N ASN A 228 12.88 -23.80 7.69
CA ASN A 228 14.27 -23.42 7.36
C ASN A 228 14.37 -21.94 6.94
N THR A 229 13.40 -21.45 6.19
CA THR A 229 13.33 -20.03 5.79
C THR A 229 13.13 -19.14 7.02
N VAL A 230 12.28 -19.56 7.95
CA VAL A 230 12.05 -18.84 9.22
C VAL A 230 13.33 -18.85 10.08
N ALA A 231 14.00 -20.00 10.22
CA ALA A 231 15.28 -20.10 10.93
C ALA A 231 16.33 -19.16 10.33
N ASN A 232 16.46 -19.14 9.00
CA ASN A 232 17.36 -18.24 8.28
C ASN A 232 17.03 -16.77 8.54
N PHE A 233 15.76 -16.38 8.39
CA PHE A 233 15.33 -15.00 8.60
C PHE A 233 15.59 -14.54 10.03
N LEU A 234 15.21 -15.33 11.04
CA LEU A 234 15.47 -15.03 12.45
C LEU A 234 16.97 -14.90 12.75
N SER A 235 17.81 -15.83 12.25
CA SER A 235 19.27 -15.77 12.40
C SER A 235 19.86 -14.49 11.82
N LEU A 236 19.38 -14.05 10.65
CA LEU A 236 19.83 -12.80 10.02
C LEU A 236 19.34 -11.56 10.78
N VAL A 237 18.12 -11.58 11.31
CA VAL A 237 17.59 -10.50 12.18
C VAL A 237 18.42 -10.39 13.46
N GLU A 238 18.70 -11.49 14.15
CA GLU A 238 19.48 -11.51 15.40
C GLU A 238 20.93 -11.02 15.20
N LYS A 239 21.48 -11.21 14.00
CA LYS A 239 22.80 -10.68 13.60
C LYS A 239 22.77 -9.21 13.18
N GLY A 240 21.61 -8.57 13.17
CA GLY A 240 21.44 -7.19 12.69
C GLY A 240 21.64 -7.04 11.18
N PHE A 241 21.62 -8.12 10.40
CA PHE A 241 21.90 -8.12 8.97
C PHE A 241 21.00 -7.18 8.17
N TYR A 242 19.75 -7.04 8.57
CA TYR A 242 18.76 -6.21 7.87
C TYR A 242 18.80 -4.72 8.23
N ASN A 243 19.56 -4.34 9.26
CA ASN A 243 19.64 -2.96 9.74
C ASN A 243 20.25 -2.06 8.66
N GLU A 244 19.65 -0.89 8.45
CA GLU A 244 20.00 0.13 7.45
C GLU A 244 19.89 -0.32 5.98
N LEU A 245 19.38 -1.54 5.70
CA LEU A 245 19.16 -1.98 4.32
C LEU A 245 17.99 -1.26 3.67
N VAL A 246 18.13 -1.00 2.38
CA VAL A 246 17.12 -0.30 1.59
C VAL A 246 16.05 -1.25 1.04
N LEU A 247 14.85 -0.71 0.83
CA LEU A 247 13.83 -1.33 0.01
C LEU A 247 14.10 -0.93 -1.46
N HIS A 248 14.97 -1.67 -2.11
CA HIS A 248 15.54 -1.31 -3.43
C HIS A 248 14.55 -1.43 -4.59
N ARG A 249 13.43 -2.13 -4.39
CA ARG A 249 12.39 -2.32 -5.41
C ARG A 249 11.01 -2.26 -4.76
N VAL A 250 10.23 -1.21 -5.10
CA VAL A 250 8.87 -1.00 -4.57
C VAL A 250 7.96 -0.65 -5.73
N LEU A 251 7.17 -1.62 -6.17
CA LEU A 251 6.28 -1.48 -7.34
C LEU A 251 4.82 -1.40 -6.90
N PRO A 252 4.09 -0.35 -7.31
CA PRO A 252 2.68 -0.18 -6.94
C PRO A 252 1.84 -1.34 -7.47
N GLY A 253 0.83 -1.75 -6.71
CA GLY A 253 -0.03 -2.87 -7.07
C GLY A 253 0.68 -4.22 -7.12
N PHE A 254 1.89 -4.32 -6.54
CA PHE A 254 2.66 -5.56 -6.55
C PHE A 254 3.33 -5.83 -5.20
N MET A 255 4.52 -5.26 -4.93
CA MET A 255 5.28 -5.59 -3.72
C MET A 255 6.36 -4.56 -3.37
N ALA A 256 6.89 -4.65 -2.13
CA ALA A 256 8.12 -3.98 -1.68
C ALA A 256 9.19 -5.03 -1.37
N GLN A 257 10.35 -4.98 -2.04
CA GLN A 257 11.46 -5.91 -1.92
C GLN A 257 12.67 -5.24 -1.28
N GLY A 258 13.28 -5.94 -0.33
CA GLY A 258 14.49 -5.52 0.38
C GLY A 258 15.33 -6.72 0.83
N GLY A 259 16.21 -6.51 1.82
CA GLY A 259 17.08 -7.56 2.37
C GLY A 259 18.32 -7.84 1.53
N ASP A 260 18.68 -6.92 0.65
CA ASP A 260 19.90 -6.93 -0.15
C ASP A 260 20.94 -5.98 0.44
N PRO A 261 22.12 -6.48 0.89
CA PRO A 261 23.18 -5.65 1.43
C PRO A 261 23.80 -4.68 0.41
N ASN A 262 23.75 -5.01 -0.90
CA ASN A 262 24.23 -4.13 -1.96
C ASN A 262 23.21 -3.04 -2.34
N GLY A 263 21.91 -3.30 -2.11
CA GLY A 263 20.83 -2.37 -2.40
C GLY A 263 20.49 -2.23 -3.89
N ASP A 264 20.93 -3.15 -4.74
CA ASP A 264 20.70 -3.15 -6.20
C ASP A 264 20.05 -4.44 -6.73
N GLY A 265 19.76 -5.39 -5.84
CA GLY A 265 19.16 -6.69 -6.16
C GLY A 265 20.16 -7.83 -6.30
N SER A 266 21.48 -7.55 -6.26
CA SER A 266 22.54 -8.55 -6.50
C SER A 266 23.07 -9.23 -5.25
N GLY A 267 22.90 -8.64 -4.07
CA GLY A 267 23.50 -9.07 -2.82
C GLY A 267 22.70 -10.14 -2.06
N GLY A 268 23.39 -10.73 -1.07
CA GLY A 268 22.81 -11.76 -0.20
C GLY A 268 23.72 -12.06 1.01
N PRO A 269 23.40 -13.09 1.81
CA PRO A 269 24.12 -13.40 3.03
C PRO A 269 25.41 -14.23 2.80
N GLY A 270 25.79 -14.46 1.54
CA GLY A 270 26.94 -15.31 1.18
C GLY A 270 26.62 -16.80 1.07
N TYR A 271 25.34 -17.17 1.11
CA TYR A 271 24.87 -18.54 0.93
C TYR A 271 23.40 -18.53 0.45
N PHE A 272 22.94 -19.69 0.01
CA PHE A 272 21.55 -19.93 -0.36
C PHE A 272 20.88 -20.92 0.59
N ILE A 273 19.56 -20.97 0.57
CA ILE A 273 18.74 -21.91 1.34
C ILE A 273 17.80 -22.69 0.41
N PRO A 274 17.46 -23.95 0.76
CA PRO A 274 16.50 -24.75 0.01
C PRO A 274 15.13 -24.09 -0.07
N ALA A 275 14.44 -24.28 -1.19
CA ALA A 275 13.07 -23.84 -1.41
C ALA A 275 12.07 -24.64 -0.57
N GLU A 276 11.12 -23.96 0.05
CA GLU A 276 10.05 -24.59 0.81
C GLU A 276 8.66 -24.37 0.19
N PHE A 277 8.56 -23.70 -0.96
CA PHE A 277 7.32 -23.56 -1.73
C PHE A 277 6.87 -24.88 -2.40
N THR A 278 7.71 -25.88 -2.43
CA THR A 278 7.39 -27.23 -2.94
C THR A 278 6.67 -28.13 -1.93
N ARG A 279 6.60 -27.71 -0.66
CA ARG A 279 5.89 -28.46 0.40
C ARG A 279 4.40 -28.43 0.14
N ALA A 280 3.69 -29.50 0.50
CA ALA A 280 2.26 -29.62 0.29
C ALA A 280 1.46 -28.52 1.00
N GLU A 281 1.95 -28.12 2.20
CA GLU A 281 1.33 -27.13 3.06
C GLU A 281 1.80 -25.69 2.78
N HIS A 282 2.51 -25.43 1.67
CA HIS A 282 3.01 -24.09 1.38
C HIS A 282 1.92 -23.03 1.40
N ARG A 283 2.27 -21.84 1.88
CA ARG A 283 1.35 -20.71 1.99
C ARG A 283 1.32 -19.90 0.68
N LEU A 284 0.25 -19.12 0.50
CA LEU A 284 -0.04 -18.41 -0.73
C LEU A 284 0.14 -16.89 -0.58
N HIS A 285 0.23 -16.19 -1.73
CA HIS A 285 0.47 -14.75 -1.77
C HIS A 285 -0.81 -13.95 -1.62
N PHE A 286 -1.08 -13.47 -0.43
CA PHE A 286 -2.11 -12.48 -0.13
C PHE A 286 -1.48 -11.13 0.23
N ARG A 287 -2.30 -10.08 0.38
CA ARG A 287 -1.81 -8.79 0.90
C ARG A 287 -1.11 -8.98 2.25
N GLY A 288 0.07 -8.38 2.37
CA GLY A 288 0.92 -8.50 3.55
C GLY A 288 1.69 -9.82 3.67
N SER A 289 1.58 -10.75 2.72
CA SER A 289 2.46 -11.93 2.73
C SER A 289 3.92 -11.52 2.61
N LEU A 290 4.76 -12.15 3.43
CA LEU A 290 6.22 -12.04 3.43
C LEU A 290 6.78 -13.28 2.73
N ALA A 291 7.52 -13.09 1.64
CA ALA A 291 8.04 -14.18 0.84
C ALA A 291 9.49 -13.94 0.41
N MET A 292 10.24 -15.04 0.17
CA MET A 292 11.63 -14.96 -0.27
C MET A 292 11.73 -14.58 -1.75
N ALA A 293 12.55 -13.58 -2.04
CA ALA A 293 13.03 -13.34 -3.39
C ALA A 293 14.13 -14.36 -3.72
N ARG A 294 14.25 -14.72 -4.99
CA ARG A 294 15.25 -15.67 -5.51
C ARG A 294 15.59 -15.40 -6.96
N SER A 295 16.70 -15.97 -7.41
CA SER A 295 17.07 -16.09 -8.82
C SER A 295 16.27 -17.23 -9.49
N GLU A 296 16.62 -17.60 -10.72
CA GLU A 296 15.92 -18.65 -11.47
C GLU A 296 15.97 -20.03 -10.78
N PRO A 297 17.12 -20.52 -10.27
CA PRO A 297 17.18 -21.80 -9.56
C PRO A 297 16.29 -21.77 -8.30
N PRO A 298 15.51 -22.84 -8.02
CA PRO A 298 14.61 -22.90 -6.86
C PRO A 298 15.33 -22.62 -5.52
N ASP A 299 16.50 -23.20 -5.30
CA ASP A 299 17.27 -23.13 -4.06
C ASP A 299 18.25 -21.94 -4.06
N SER A 300 17.87 -20.81 -4.64
CA SER A 300 18.71 -19.61 -4.74
C SER A 300 18.23 -18.45 -3.85
N ALA A 301 17.32 -18.71 -2.93
CA ALA A 301 16.94 -17.73 -1.92
C ALA A 301 18.06 -17.54 -0.89
N GLY A 302 18.24 -16.32 -0.40
CA GLY A 302 19.26 -15.99 0.60
C GLY A 302 18.73 -15.11 1.71
N SER A 303 18.87 -13.79 1.56
CA SER A 303 18.35 -12.78 2.51
C SER A 303 17.27 -11.91 1.93
N GLN A 304 17.14 -11.81 0.60
CA GLN A 304 16.18 -10.92 0.00
C GLN A 304 14.75 -11.44 0.17
N PHE A 305 13.85 -10.54 0.57
CA PHE A 305 12.45 -10.83 0.77
C PHE A 305 11.56 -9.72 0.19
N TYR A 306 10.28 -10.00 0.05
CA TYR A 306 9.30 -9.00 -0.36
C TYR A 306 7.99 -9.10 0.43
N LEU A 307 7.35 -7.93 0.59
CA LEU A 307 6.03 -7.75 1.19
C LEU A 307 5.01 -7.50 0.08
N MET A 308 3.96 -8.31 0.02
CA MET A 308 2.93 -8.20 -1.02
C MET A 308 1.96 -7.06 -0.75
N PHE A 309 1.64 -6.27 -1.77
CA PHE A 309 0.60 -5.23 -1.70
C PHE A 309 -0.79 -5.78 -2.05
N VAL A 310 -0.86 -6.79 -2.88
CA VAL A 310 -2.11 -7.41 -3.36
C VAL A 310 -1.96 -8.94 -3.44
N PRO A 311 -3.06 -9.70 -3.48
CA PRO A 311 -3.00 -11.12 -3.81
C PRO A 311 -2.36 -11.33 -5.20
N LYS A 312 -1.49 -12.37 -5.31
CA LYS A 312 -0.78 -12.64 -6.56
C LYS A 312 -0.68 -14.14 -6.85
N PRO A 313 -1.76 -14.80 -7.29
CA PRO A 313 -1.78 -16.23 -7.57
C PRO A 313 -0.69 -16.74 -8.51
N SER A 314 -0.21 -15.89 -9.42
CA SER A 314 0.84 -16.27 -10.38
C SER A 314 2.21 -16.57 -9.74
N LEU A 315 2.40 -16.22 -8.46
CA LEU A 315 3.60 -16.50 -7.66
C LEU A 315 3.44 -17.73 -6.76
N ASP A 316 2.21 -18.22 -6.57
CA ASP A 316 1.92 -19.36 -5.72
C ASP A 316 2.63 -20.62 -6.25
N GLY A 317 3.23 -21.41 -5.33
CA GLY A 317 4.02 -22.58 -5.67
C GLY A 317 5.35 -22.29 -6.39
N LYS A 318 5.80 -21.02 -6.45
CA LYS A 318 7.06 -20.62 -7.10
C LYS A 318 8.01 -19.86 -6.18
N TYR A 319 7.51 -19.33 -5.07
CA TYR A 319 8.28 -18.59 -4.07
C TYR A 319 7.82 -18.99 -2.68
N THR A 320 8.77 -19.13 -1.75
CA THR A 320 8.47 -19.49 -0.36
C THR A 320 7.83 -18.32 0.38
N VAL A 321 6.54 -18.42 0.66
CA VAL A 321 5.83 -17.53 1.58
C VAL A 321 6.09 -18.05 2.99
N PHE A 322 6.77 -17.26 3.82
CA PHE A 322 7.23 -17.66 5.14
C PHE A 322 6.70 -16.79 6.28
N GLY A 323 5.80 -15.86 5.98
CA GLY A 323 5.20 -14.99 6.99
C GLY A 323 4.13 -14.07 6.42
N ARG A 324 3.58 -13.28 7.32
CA ARG A 324 2.59 -12.24 6.99
C ARG A 324 2.76 -11.02 7.90
N MET A 325 2.35 -9.87 7.38
CA MET A 325 2.15 -8.70 8.22
C MET A 325 0.93 -8.91 9.12
N ILE A 326 1.06 -8.48 10.37
CA ILE A 326 -0.04 -8.41 11.34
C ILE A 326 -0.30 -6.97 11.80
N GLN A 327 0.68 -6.06 11.59
CA GLN A 327 0.55 -4.62 11.83
C GLN A 327 1.35 -3.83 10.79
N GLY A 328 0.99 -2.55 10.59
CA GLY A 328 1.72 -1.62 9.73
C GLY A 328 1.29 -1.64 8.26
N PHE A 329 0.07 -2.07 7.93
CA PHE A 329 -0.42 -2.07 6.54
C PHE A 329 -0.43 -0.66 5.90
N ASP A 330 -0.64 0.39 6.70
CA ASP A 330 -0.58 1.78 6.27
C ASP A 330 0.84 2.23 5.89
N VAL A 331 1.88 1.55 6.38
CA VAL A 331 3.27 1.81 6.02
C VAL A 331 3.49 1.49 4.53
N LEU A 332 2.86 0.44 4.00
CA LEU A 332 2.98 0.06 2.58
C LEU A 332 2.58 1.22 1.64
N ALA A 333 1.55 1.98 2.01
CA ALA A 333 1.09 3.15 1.25
C ALA A 333 2.07 4.33 1.30
N LYS A 334 2.89 4.41 2.36
CA LYS A 334 3.86 5.49 2.61
C LYS A 334 5.21 5.25 1.95
N LEU A 335 5.54 3.99 1.59
CA LEU A 335 6.81 3.65 0.97
C LEU A 335 7.00 4.38 -0.36
N GLU A 336 8.20 4.88 -0.61
CA GLU A 336 8.55 5.44 -1.92
C GLU A 336 8.57 4.34 -2.98
N ARG A 337 7.99 4.66 -4.14
CA ARG A 337 7.92 3.73 -5.27
C ARG A 337 9.25 3.77 -6.03
N ILE A 338 9.98 2.67 -5.98
CA ILE A 338 11.30 2.48 -6.60
C ILE A 338 11.17 1.39 -7.66
N ASP A 339 11.34 1.78 -8.91
CA ASP A 339 11.43 0.87 -10.05
C ASP A 339 12.89 0.85 -10.52
N PRO A 340 13.66 -0.23 -10.32
CA PRO A 340 15.07 -0.30 -10.72
C PRO A 340 15.27 -0.13 -12.22
N SER A 341 14.24 -0.39 -13.03
CA SER A 341 14.30 -0.18 -14.49
C SER A 341 14.19 1.30 -14.91
N ARG A 342 13.87 2.19 -13.96
CA ARG A 342 13.65 3.62 -14.21
C ARG A 342 14.54 4.46 -13.30
N PRO A 343 15.42 5.32 -13.85
CA PRO A 343 16.24 6.20 -13.04
C PRO A 343 15.38 7.06 -12.13
N SER A 344 15.64 7.00 -10.82
CA SER A 344 14.98 7.82 -9.82
C SER A 344 16.02 8.64 -9.05
N ARG A 345 15.66 9.90 -8.74
CA ARG A 345 16.44 10.76 -7.82
C ARG A 345 15.94 10.66 -6.38
N ILE A 346 14.92 9.85 -6.14
CA ILE A 346 14.33 9.66 -4.82
C ILE A 346 15.12 8.55 -4.14
N ALA A 347 15.60 8.83 -2.93
CA ALA A 347 16.24 7.82 -2.10
C ALA A 347 15.23 6.76 -1.69
N PRO A 348 15.57 5.45 -1.77
CA PRO A 348 14.70 4.39 -1.27
C PRO A 348 14.53 4.48 0.25
N ASP A 349 13.38 4.00 0.72
CA ASP A 349 13.15 3.82 2.15
C ASP A 349 14.00 2.68 2.71
N LYS A 350 14.25 2.72 4.04
CA LYS A 350 15.13 1.80 4.73
C LYS A 350 14.40 1.00 5.80
N ILE A 351 14.94 -0.17 6.10
CA ILE A 351 14.73 -0.89 7.35
C ILE A 351 15.78 -0.34 8.33
N LEU A 352 15.37 0.52 9.26
CA LEU A 352 16.28 1.13 10.24
C LEU A 352 16.78 0.10 11.26
N GLU A 353 15.88 -0.79 11.66
CA GLU A 353 16.14 -1.87 12.62
C GLU A 353 15.20 -3.04 12.35
N ALA A 354 15.71 -4.26 12.43
CA ALA A 354 14.92 -5.48 12.50
C ALA A 354 15.16 -6.17 13.86
N LYS A 355 14.08 -6.52 14.57
CA LYS A 355 14.16 -7.09 15.92
C LYS A 355 13.21 -8.25 16.11
N VAL A 356 13.72 -9.36 16.66
CA VAL A 356 12.89 -10.50 17.09
C VAL A 356 12.07 -10.08 18.31
N LEU A 357 10.75 -10.15 18.21
CA LEU A 357 9.83 -9.88 19.31
C LEU A 357 9.48 -11.16 20.08
N ARG A 358 9.35 -12.27 19.36
CA ARG A 358 9.01 -13.58 19.89
C ARG A 358 9.59 -14.65 19.00
N LYS A 359 10.03 -15.75 19.58
CA LYS A 359 10.35 -17.01 18.91
C LYS A 359 9.95 -18.20 19.79
N ARG A 360 9.79 -19.40 19.21
CA ARG A 360 9.50 -20.62 19.96
C ARG A 360 10.72 -21.06 20.77
N PRO A 361 10.54 -21.82 21.88
CA PRO A 361 11.63 -22.19 22.79
C PRO A 361 12.42 -23.43 22.28
N HIS A 362 13.01 -23.33 21.08
CA HIS A 362 13.92 -24.33 20.53
C HIS A 362 15.06 -23.64 19.75
N GLU A 363 16.07 -24.40 19.39
CA GLU A 363 17.19 -23.91 18.56
C GLU A 363 16.75 -23.82 17.08
N TYR A 364 17.20 -22.77 16.42
CA TYR A 364 16.95 -22.53 15.00
C TYR A 364 18.22 -22.79 14.19
N GLU A 365 18.27 -23.95 13.54
CA GLU A 365 19.37 -24.32 12.66
C GLU A 365 19.05 -23.98 11.20
N VAL A 366 20.00 -23.32 10.52
CA VAL A 366 19.87 -22.95 9.12
C VAL A 366 20.55 -23.99 8.24
N LYS A 367 19.76 -24.71 7.45
CA LYS A 367 20.28 -25.60 6.40
C LYS A 367 20.55 -24.77 5.15
N LYS A 368 21.80 -24.77 4.69
CA LYS A 368 22.21 -24.13 3.44
C LYS A 368 21.95 -25.06 2.27
N ALA A 369 21.66 -24.48 1.10
CA ALA A 369 21.66 -25.21 -0.14
C ALA A 369 23.10 -25.59 -0.51
N GLY A 370 23.25 -26.77 -1.05
CA GLY A 370 24.59 -27.34 -1.43
C GLY A 370 25.15 -26.67 -2.69
#